data_64fd6bd5f1658598d9df82362dafbc47
#
_entry.id   64fd6bd5f1658598d9df82362dafbc47
#
_cell.length_a   1.000
_cell.length_b   1.000
_cell.length_c   1.000
_cell.angle_alpha   90.00
_cell.angle_beta   90.00
_cell.angle_gamma   90.00
#
_symmetry.space_group_name_H-M   'P 1'
#
loop_
_entity.id
_entity.type
_entity.pdbx_description
1 polymer ?
#
loop_
_entity_poly.entity_id
_entity_poly.type
_entity_poly.pdbx_seq_one_letter_code
_entity_poly.pdbx_strand_id
1 'polypeptide(L)'
;MKKYLTIVLSICSLIIGLVSLANDQVHAKSDTNYQIIASKNVNTYQTLNSFNNNGILHVKNQYKNKNVPVWNKKHTKVLYNLKDFPNPYLSALTKQTYLHNGHKSLYYAAFIVTPKGNSSRYGRVWHGYLTKGYNRNYQKLNYLSTVGFTNNQDYLNYIKKSPSQVVARAVLKLFPNSKLSLRLSNLGQFNSDVDSTNNPFEEFFTDRINLQKAAAYLGPTKTKLTNQQRIAKIKQTLASEGYTTSKRNAMRNYVIGIYAPNPNMAWEEFVWSINLAKPL
;
A
#
# COMPACT_ATOMS: atom_id res chain seq x y z
N MET A 1 1.51 26.05 -13.15
CA MET A 1 0.88 25.04 -12.30
C MET A 1 -0.44 24.48 -12.83
N LYS A 2 -1.33 25.26 -13.48
CA LYS A 2 -2.63 24.75 -14.05
C LYS A 2 -2.53 23.76 -15.23
N LYS A 3 -1.43 23.72 -15.99
CA LYS A 3 -1.29 22.83 -17.17
C LYS A 3 -0.99 21.37 -16.85
N TYR A 4 -0.41 21.07 -15.71
CA TYR A 4 -0.06 19.69 -15.31
C TYR A 4 -1.22 18.93 -14.69
N LEU A 5 -2.16 19.62 -14.04
CA LEU A 5 -3.36 19.01 -13.47
C LEU A 5 -4.25 18.36 -14.54
N THR A 6 -4.32 18.97 -15.72
CA THR A 6 -5.12 18.46 -16.85
C THR A 6 -4.54 17.17 -17.45
N ILE A 7 -3.21 17.00 -17.42
CA ILE A 7 -2.54 15.80 -17.97
C ILE A 7 -2.70 14.61 -17.03
N VAL A 8 -2.63 14.81 -15.71
CA VAL A 8 -2.78 13.72 -14.72
C VAL A 8 -4.23 13.21 -14.69
N LEU A 9 -5.21 14.10 -14.78
CA LEU A 9 -6.62 13.71 -14.91
C LEU A 9 -6.87 12.98 -16.24
N SER A 10 -6.17 13.33 -17.32
CA SER A 10 -6.29 12.67 -18.63
C SER A 10 -5.72 11.25 -18.61
N ILE A 11 -4.61 11.00 -17.91
CA ILE A 11 -4.02 9.65 -17.81
C ILE A 11 -4.85 8.74 -16.89
N CYS A 12 -5.38 9.25 -15.79
CA CYS A 12 -6.32 8.49 -14.97
C CYS A 12 -7.63 8.21 -15.70
N SER A 13 -8.12 9.16 -16.51
CA SER A 13 -9.32 8.97 -17.33
C SER A 13 -9.11 7.97 -18.47
N LEU A 14 -7.91 7.92 -19.06
CA LEU A 14 -7.58 6.93 -20.10
C LEU A 14 -7.55 5.49 -19.55
N ILE A 15 -7.07 5.28 -18.33
CA ILE A 15 -7.06 3.96 -17.69
C ILE A 15 -8.48 3.53 -17.31
N ILE A 16 -9.35 4.48 -16.91
CA ILE A 16 -10.76 4.21 -16.62
C ILE A 16 -11.54 4.00 -17.93
N GLY A 17 -11.24 4.76 -18.98
CA GLY A 17 -11.89 4.65 -20.28
C GLY A 17 -11.58 3.34 -21.01
N LEU A 18 -10.38 2.79 -20.87
CA LEU A 18 -10.01 1.49 -21.48
C LEU A 18 -10.66 0.28 -20.78
N VAL A 19 -11.17 0.44 -19.56
CA VAL A 19 -11.94 -0.61 -18.88
C VAL A 19 -13.42 -0.58 -19.28
N SER A 20 -13.95 0.58 -19.71
CA SER A 20 -15.36 0.72 -20.11
C SER A 20 -15.64 0.38 -21.58
N LEU A 21 -14.62 0.39 -22.46
CA LEU A 21 -14.77 0.05 -23.88
C LEU A 21 -14.72 -1.46 -24.19
N ALA A 22 -14.61 -2.33 -23.17
CA ALA A 22 -14.68 -3.79 -23.35
C ALA A 22 -16.10 -4.36 -23.26
N ASN A 23 -17.12 -3.57 -23.57
CA ASN A 23 -18.47 -4.08 -23.84
C ASN A 23 -18.63 -4.42 -25.32
N ASP A 24 -17.67 -5.13 -25.91
CA ASP A 24 -17.92 -5.78 -27.17
C ASP A 24 -18.86 -6.96 -26.97
N GLN A 25 -20.09 -6.78 -27.37
CA GLN A 25 -21.00 -7.87 -27.68
C GLN A 25 -20.46 -8.62 -28.91
N VAL A 26 -19.51 -9.49 -28.69
CA VAL A 26 -19.14 -10.45 -29.71
C VAL A 26 -19.90 -11.75 -29.41
N HIS A 27 -20.93 -12.02 -30.19
CA HIS A 27 -21.49 -13.33 -30.37
C HIS A 27 -20.43 -14.24 -31.04
N ALA A 28 -19.42 -14.64 -30.28
CA ALA A 28 -18.58 -15.77 -30.64
C ALA A 28 -19.02 -16.95 -29.77
N LYS A 29 -19.50 -18.03 -30.38
CA LYS A 29 -19.54 -19.35 -29.76
C LYS A 29 -18.13 -19.64 -29.25
N SER A 30 -17.83 -19.32 -28.00
CA SER A 30 -16.59 -19.73 -27.37
C SER A 30 -16.90 -20.98 -26.55
N ASP A 31 -16.30 -22.08 -26.91
CA ASP A 31 -16.34 -23.36 -26.18
C ASP A 31 -15.68 -23.31 -24.80
N THR A 32 -15.52 -22.15 -24.24
CA THR A 32 -14.97 -21.99 -22.89
C THR A 32 -16.09 -21.63 -21.95
N ASN A 33 -16.50 -22.60 -21.18
CA ASN A 33 -17.54 -22.53 -20.16
C ASN A 33 -17.29 -21.52 -18.99
N TYR A 34 -16.27 -20.67 -19.06
CA TYR A 34 -15.96 -19.67 -18.02
C TYR A 34 -16.57 -18.31 -18.36
N GLN A 35 -17.62 -17.93 -17.66
CA GLN A 35 -18.30 -16.67 -17.82
C GLN A 35 -18.17 -15.80 -16.56
N ILE A 36 -17.77 -14.54 -16.68
CA ILE A 36 -17.80 -13.58 -15.57
C ILE A 36 -19.24 -13.15 -15.36
N ILE A 37 -19.82 -13.49 -14.20
CA ILE A 37 -21.19 -13.13 -13.82
C ILE A 37 -21.27 -11.98 -12.82
N ALA A 38 -20.14 -11.64 -12.15
CA ALA A 38 -20.04 -10.47 -11.28
C ALA A 38 -18.56 -10.01 -11.20
N SER A 39 -18.39 -8.70 -11.07
CA SER A 39 -17.07 -8.07 -10.86
C SER A 39 -17.20 -6.90 -9.88
N LYS A 40 -16.30 -6.82 -8.91
CA LYS A 40 -16.24 -5.74 -7.92
C LYS A 40 -14.80 -5.23 -7.80
N ASN A 41 -14.61 -3.92 -7.85
CA ASN A 41 -13.32 -3.31 -7.56
C ASN A 41 -12.93 -3.58 -6.11
N VAL A 42 -11.67 -3.96 -5.90
CA VAL A 42 -11.11 -4.23 -4.56
C VAL A 42 -9.93 -3.31 -4.24
N ASN A 43 -9.41 -2.63 -5.26
CA ASN A 43 -8.38 -1.63 -5.11
C ASN A 43 -9.05 -0.27 -4.92
N THR A 44 -9.45 0.02 -3.69
CA THR A 44 -10.07 1.29 -3.35
C THR A 44 -9.03 2.27 -2.83
N TYR A 45 -8.15 2.75 -3.71
CA TYR A 45 -7.40 3.99 -3.44
C TYR A 45 -8.34 5.20 -3.28
N GLN A 46 -9.63 5.05 -3.63
CA GLN A 46 -10.59 6.15 -3.70
C GLN A 46 -11.42 6.39 -2.44
N THR A 47 -11.36 5.54 -1.44
CA THR A 47 -12.05 5.81 -0.19
C THR A 47 -11.05 5.78 0.96
N LEU A 48 -10.62 6.97 1.38
CA LEU A 48 -9.82 7.19 2.58
C LEU A 48 -10.43 6.53 3.83
N ASN A 49 -11.72 6.24 3.81
CA ASN A 49 -12.46 5.60 4.90
C ASN A 49 -12.39 4.07 4.90
N SER A 50 -11.99 3.42 3.81
CA SER A 50 -11.83 1.96 3.78
C SER A 50 -10.37 1.57 3.73
N PHE A 51 -9.66 1.69 4.83
CA PHE A 51 -8.33 1.07 5.06
C PHE A 51 -8.38 -0.47 5.03
N ASN A 52 -9.33 -1.01 4.28
CA ASN A 52 -9.42 -2.44 4.06
C ASN A 52 -8.44 -2.82 2.95
N ASN A 53 -7.37 -3.45 3.32
CA ASN A 53 -6.35 -4.10 2.51
C ASN A 53 -6.89 -5.11 1.48
N ASN A 54 -7.99 -4.81 0.83
CA ASN A 54 -8.65 -5.78 -0.05
C ASN A 54 -7.84 -6.07 -1.31
N GLY A 55 -6.91 -5.18 -1.68
CA GLY A 55 -6.12 -5.29 -2.90
C GLY A 55 -4.77 -5.99 -2.76
N ILE A 56 -4.17 -6.06 -1.56
CA ILE A 56 -2.88 -6.76 -1.38
C ILE A 56 -3.13 -8.17 -0.87
N LEU A 57 -2.64 -9.16 -1.61
CA LEU A 57 -2.83 -10.57 -1.34
C LEU A 57 -1.51 -11.32 -1.47
N HIS A 58 -1.37 -12.44 -0.75
CA HIS A 58 -0.27 -13.36 -0.92
C HIS A 58 -0.75 -14.81 -0.93
N VAL A 59 0.08 -15.72 -1.42
CA VAL A 59 -0.21 -17.16 -1.44
C VAL A 59 -0.19 -17.70 -0.01
N LYS A 60 -1.23 -18.45 0.38
CA LYS A 60 -1.28 -19.15 1.68
C LYS A 60 -0.09 -20.08 1.83
N ASN A 61 0.44 -20.22 3.04
CA ASN A 61 1.64 -21.02 3.32
C ASN A 61 1.53 -22.46 2.81
N GLN A 62 0.37 -23.08 2.92
CA GLN A 62 0.11 -24.44 2.43
C GLN A 62 0.27 -24.64 0.91
N TYR A 63 0.25 -23.54 0.14
CA TYR A 63 0.42 -23.54 -1.32
C TYR A 63 1.75 -22.91 -1.80
N LYS A 64 2.60 -22.44 -0.87
CA LYS A 64 3.81 -21.69 -1.19
C LYS A 64 4.72 -22.36 -2.24
N ASN A 65 4.85 -23.69 -2.17
CA ASN A 65 5.69 -24.48 -3.08
C ASN A 65 4.87 -25.32 -4.08
N LYS A 66 3.55 -25.07 -4.16
CA LYS A 66 2.65 -25.78 -5.06
C LYS A 66 2.36 -24.95 -6.30
N ASN A 67 1.85 -25.61 -7.32
CA ASN A 67 1.36 -24.92 -8.50
C ASN A 67 0.17 -24.02 -8.15
N VAL A 68 0.35 -22.71 -8.31
CA VAL A 68 -0.70 -21.71 -8.16
C VAL A 68 -0.82 -20.98 -9.50
N PRO A 69 -1.72 -21.45 -10.38
CA PRO A 69 -1.83 -20.93 -11.74
C PRO A 69 -2.43 -19.53 -11.76
N VAL A 70 -1.87 -18.71 -12.63
CA VAL A 70 -2.38 -17.39 -13.02
C VAL A 70 -2.94 -17.51 -14.42
N TRP A 71 -4.25 -17.32 -14.56
CA TRP A 71 -4.98 -17.55 -15.79
C TRP A 71 -5.18 -16.29 -16.63
N ASN A 72 -5.36 -16.45 -17.94
CA ASN A 72 -5.92 -15.40 -18.78
C ASN A 72 -7.41 -15.17 -18.44
N LYS A 73 -8.04 -14.11 -18.99
CA LYS A 73 -9.43 -13.75 -18.71
C LYS A 73 -10.43 -14.86 -19.06
N LYS A 74 -10.17 -15.65 -20.08
CA LYS A 74 -11.04 -16.72 -20.58
C LYS A 74 -10.79 -18.09 -19.92
N HIS A 75 -9.81 -18.20 -19.03
CA HIS A 75 -9.34 -19.46 -18.41
C HIS A 75 -8.90 -20.55 -19.42
N THR A 76 -8.52 -20.15 -20.65
CA THR A 76 -8.04 -21.05 -21.69
C THR A 76 -6.54 -21.32 -21.62
N LYS A 77 -5.79 -20.46 -20.91
CA LYS A 77 -4.33 -20.51 -20.83
C LYS A 77 -3.84 -20.11 -19.45
N VAL A 78 -2.95 -20.93 -18.87
CA VAL A 78 -2.13 -20.52 -17.72
C VAL A 78 -1.03 -19.62 -18.24
N LEU A 79 -1.01 -18.38 -17.75
CA LEU A 79 -0.02 -17.38 -18.13
C LEU A 79 1.26 -17.52 -17.32
N TYR A 80 1.11 -17.79 -16.03
CA TYR A 80 2.20 -17.85 -15.04
C TYR A 80 1.87 -18.86 -13.95
N ASN A 81 2.88 -19.27 -13.21
CA ASN A 81 2.73 -19.98 -11.94
C ASN A 81 3.39 -19.16 -10.83
N LEU A 82 2.66 -18.89 -9.74
CA LEU A 82 3.18 -18.03 -8.68
C LEU A 82 4.39 -18.62 -7.95
N LYS A 83 4.57 -19.94 -7.95
CA LYS A 83 5.77 -20.60 -7.39
C LYS A 83 7.08 -20.21 -8.10
N ASP A 84 6.99 -19.77 -9.37
CA ASP A 84 8.15 -19.42 -10.18
C ASP A 84 8.70 -18.01 -9.86
N PHE A 85 8.00 -17.29 -8.97
CA PHE A 85 8.40 -15.95 -8.54
C PHE A 85 8.94 -15.98 -7.10
N PRO A 86 10.07 -15.32 -6.84
CA PRO A 86 10.60 -15.22 -5.49
C PRO A 86 9.70 -14.32 -4.64
N ASN A 87 9.03 -14.90 -3.63
CA ASN A 87 8.17 -14.20 -2.68
C ASN A 87 7.19 -13.21 -3.36
N PRO A 88 6.30 -13.64 -4.27
CA PRO A 88 5.37 -12.75 -4.93
C PRO A 88 4.28 -12.31 -3.96
N TYR A 89 3.78 -11.09 -4.16
CA TYR A 89 2.47 -10.69 -3.70
C TYR A 89 1.64 -10.20 -4.88
N LEU A 90 0.35 -10.13 -4.69
CA LEU A 90 -0.60 -9.71 -5.72
C LEU A 90 -1.17 -8.34 -5.36
N SER A 91 -1.18 -7.44 -6.33
CA SER A 91 -1.95 -6.20 -6.27
C SER A 91 -3.23 -6.42 -7.07
N ALA A 92 -4.32 -6.77 -6.38
CA ALA A 92 -5.60 -7.07 -7.00
C ALA A 92 -6.34 -5.78 -7.35
N LEU A 93 -6.90 -5.74 -8.55
CA LEU A 93 -7.77 -4.67 -9.04
C LEU A 93 -9.23 -5.01 -8.79
N THR A 94 -9.63 -6.22 -9.18
CA THR A 94 -11.01 -6.66 -9.09
C THR A 94 -11.13 -8.06 -8.52
N LYS A 95 -12.27 -8.28 -7.85
CA LYS A 95 -12.76 -9.58 -7.42
C LYS A 95 -13.86 -10.00 -8.39
N GLN A 96 -13.69 -11.14 -9.08
CA GLN A 96 -14.54 -11.59 -10.15
C GLN A 96 -15.15 -12.95 -9.81
N THR A 97 -16.47 -13.08 -9.98
CA THR A 97 -17.16 -14.37 -9.88
C THR A 97 -17.31 -14.94 -11.27
N TYR A 98 -16.79 -16.13 -11.48
CA TYR A 98 -16.95 -16.91 -12.69
C TYR A 98 -17.99 -18.00 -12.49
N LEU A 99 -18.81 -18.23 -13.54
CA LEU A 99 -19.66 -19.40 -13.68
C LEU A 99 -18.99 -20.36 -14.66
N HIS A 100 -18.84 -21.63 -14.28
CA HIS A 100 -18.30 -22.70 -15.11
C HIS A 100 -19.04 -23.99 -14.79
N ASN A 101 -19.68 -24.61 -15.78
CA ASN A 101 -20.47 -25.85 -15.62
C ASN A 101 -21.45 -25.79 -14.44
N GLY A 102 -22.16 -24.67 -14.28
CA GLY A 102 -23.09 -24.46 -13.17
C GLY A 102 -22.46 -24.09 -11.82
N HIS A 103 -21.15 -24.19 -11.67
CA HIS A 103 -20.43 -23.88 -10.44
C HIS A 103 -19.87 -22.45 -10.44
N LYS A 104 -20.07 -21.74 -9.31
CA LYS A 104 -19.52 -20.41 -9.11
C LYS A 104 -18.15 -20.49 -8.45
N SER A 105 -17.18 -19.80 -9.03
CA SER A 105 -15.82 -19.71 -8.50
C SER A 105 -15.35 -18.26 -8.45
N LEU A 106 -14.57 -17.91 -7.43
CA LEU A 106 -14.10 -16.56 -7.17
C LEU A 106 -12.63 -16.43 -7.52
N TYR A 107 -12.31 -15.41 -8.31
CA TYR A 107 -10.95 -15.08 -8.72
C TYR A 107 -10.62 -13.62 -8.42
N TYR A 108 -9.33 -13.34 -8.22
CA TYR A 108 -8.80 -11.98 -8.22
C TYR A 108 -8.08 -11.72 -9.53
N ALA A 109 -8.45 -10.64 -10.21
CA ALA A 109 -7.70 -10.10 -11.33
C ALA A 109 -6.63 -9.16 -10.74
N ALA A 110 -5.37 -9.52 -10.87
CA ALA A 110 -4.27 -8.91 -10.12
C ALA A 110 -2.96 -8.82 -10.91
N PHE A 111 -2.15 -7.83 -10.56
CA PHE A 111 -0.74 -7.78 -10.92
C PHE A 111 0.10 -8.65 -9.99
N ILE A 112 1.10 -9.33 -10.55
CA ILE A 112 2.13 -10.03 -9.77
C ILE A 112 3.23 -9.04 -9.46
N VAL A 113 3.48 -8.80 -8.19
CA VAL A 113 4.55 -7.90 -7.72
C VAL A 113 5.62 -8.74 -7.03
N THR A 114 6.88 -8.47 -7.33
CA THR A 114 8.03 -9.14 -6.72
C THR A 114 8.85 -8.14 -5.91
N PRO A 115 9.75 -8.61 -5.02
CA PRO A 115 10.65 -7.75 -4.26
C PRO A 115 11.54 -6.83 -5.13
N LYS A 116 11.75 -7.22 -6.39
CA LYS A 116 12.55 -6.43 -7.36
C LYS A 116 11.77 -5.31 -8.04
N GLY A 117 10.48 -5.18 -7.75
CA GLY A 117 9.61 -4.14 -8.31
C GLY A 117 8.33 -4.68 -8.95
N ASN A 118 7.52 -3.76 -9.48
CA ASN A 118 6.29 -4.09 -10.18
C ASN A 118 6.62 -4.88 -11.46
N SER A 119 5.90 -5.95 -11.70
CA SER A 119 5.91 -6.61 -12.99
C SER A 119 4.66 -6.19 -13.78
N SER A 120 4.78 -6.08 -15.09
CA SER A 120 3.64 -5.92 -16.00
C SER A 120 2.80 -7.20 -16.12
N ARG A 121 3.09 -8.21 -15.31
CA ARG A 121 2.43 -9.51 -15.34
C ARG A 121 1.10 -9.44 -14.63
N TYR A 122 0.05 -9.73 -15.36
CA TYR A 122 -1.34 -9.62 -14.90
C TYR A 122 -2.13 -10.88 -15.26
N GLY A 123 -3.07 -11.27 -14.39
CA GLY A 123 -3.95 -12.39 -14.67
C GLY A 123 -4.94 -12.67 -13.55
N ARG A 124 -5.57 -13.84 -13.58
CA ARG A 124 -6.60 -14.26 -12.63
C ARG A 124 -6.08 -15.40 -11.77
N VAL A 125 -6.23 -15.22 -10.47
CA VAL A 125 -5.83 -16.24 -9.49
C VAL A 125 -7.04 -16.61 -8.64
N TRP A 126 -7.28 -17.91 -8.47
CA TRP A 126 -8.37 -18.39 -7.65
C TRP A 126 -8.19 -17.95 -6.18
N HIS A 127 -9.25 -17.43 -5.59
CA HIS A 127 -9.22 -16.88 -4.23
C HIS A 127 -8.81 -17.91 -3.16
N GLY A 128 -9.09 -19.19 -3.40
CA GLY A 128 -8.76 -20.25 -2.45
C GLY A 128 -7.28 -20.40 -2.16
N TYR A 129 -6.40 -20.00 -3.08
CA TYR A 129 -4.96 -19.98 -2.88
C TYR A 129 -4.45 -18.79 -2.07
N LEU A 130 -5.26 -17.76 -1.90
CA LEU A 130 -4.83 -16.44 -1.47
C LEU A 130 -5.32 -16.07 -0.08
N THR A 131 -4.57 -15.20 0.60
CA THR A 131 -4.97 -14.53 1.83
C THR A 131 -4.55 -13.05 1.77
N LYS A 132 -5.20 -12.21 2.59
CA LYS A 132 -5.00 -10.75 2.59
C LYS A 132 -3.67 -10.37 3.22
N GLY A 133 -3.15 -9.22 2.79
CA GLY A 133 -1.94 -8.59 3.30
C GLY A 133 -0.65 -9.17 2.73
N TYR A 134 0.47 -8.71 3.26
CA TYR A 134 1.79 -9.23 2.92
C TYR A 134 2.08 -10.53 3.66
N ASN A 135 2.83 -11.43 3.02
CA ASN A 135 3.42 -12.57 3.72
C ASN A 135 4.39 -12.06 4.79
N ARG A 136 4.40 -12.68 5.97
CA ARG A 136 5.29 -12.31 7.09
C ARG A 136 6.79 -12.30 6.72
N ASN A 137 7.20 -13.07 5.73
CA ASN A 137 8.57 -13.05 5.20
C ASN A 137 8.94 -11.71 4.55
N TYR A 138 7.95 -10.90 4.14
CA TYR A 138 8.17 -9.57 3.57
C TYR A 138 8.69 -8.52 4.56
N GLN A 139 8.61 -8.78 5.86
CA GLN A 139 9.12 -7.88 6.89
C GLN A 139 10.62 -7.56 6.73
N LYS A 140 11.35 -8.36 5.95
CA LYS A 140 12.77 -8.15 5.61
C LYS A 140 12.97 -7.39 4.29
N LEU A 141 11.92 -7.11 3.55
CA LEU A 141 12.01 -6.46 2.24
C LEU A 141 12.07 -4.94 2.37
N ASN A 142 12.58 -4.32 1.31
CA ASN A 142 12.63 -2.87 1.22
C ASN A 142 11.28 -2.31 0.72
N TYR A 143 10.90 -1.15 1.28
CA TYR A 143 9.89 -0.26 0.74
C TYR A 143 8.52 -0.89 0.42
N LEU A 144 7.91 -1.52 1.40
CA LEU A 144 6.52 -1.94 1.29
C LEU A 144 5.58 -0.77 1.55
N SER A 145 4.48 -0.70 0.79
CA SER A 145 3.43 0.26 1.03
C SER A 145 2.67 -0.05 2.32
N THR A 146 2.30 0.97 3.07
CA THR A 146 1.53 0.83 4.33
C THR A 146 0.19 0.16 4.11
N VAL A 147 -0.45 0.36 2.95
CA VAL A 147 -1.77 -0.23 2.62
C VAL A 147 -1.77 -1.76 2.54
N GLY A 148 -0.60 -2.39 2.45
CA GLY A 148 -0.48 -3.85 2.43
C GLY A 148 -0.46 -4.51 3.81
N PHE A 149 -0.38 -3.75 4.90
CA PHE A 149 -0.42 -4.28 6.26
C PHE A 149 -1.86 -4.31 6.78
N THR A 150 -2.17 -5.33 7.60
CA THR A 150 -3.52 -5.55 8.10
C THR A 150 -3.72 -5.05 9.53
N ASN A 151 -2.62 -4.80 10.26
CA ASN A 151 -2.66 -4.36 11.64
C ASN A 151 -1.36 -3.65 12.06
N ASN A 152 -1.40 -2.94 13.20
CA ASN A 152 -0.27 -2.21 13.77
C ASN A 152 0.95 -3.10 14.03
N GLN A 153 0.74 -4.33 14.50
CA GLN A 153 1.82 -5.23 14.90
C GLN A 153 2.63 -5.70 13.67
N ASP A 154 1.96 -6.05 12.58
CA ASP A 154 2.63 -6.46 11.34
C ASP A 154 3.43 -5.30 10.74
N TYR A 155 2.87 -4.08 10.77
CA TYR A 155 3.59 -2.89 10.32
C TYR A 155 4.78 -2.55 11.22
N LEU A 156 4.63 -2.64 12.53
CA LEU A 156 5.72 -2.46 13.49
C LEU A 156 6.84 -3.49 13.27
N ASN A 157 6.48 -4.74 13.02
CA ASN A 157 7.45 -5.80 12.71
C ASN A 157 8.22 -5.53 11.42
N TYR A 158 7.54 -4.98 10.40
CA TYR A 158 8.19 -4.53 9.18
C TYR A 158 9.18 -3.39 9.46
N ILE A 159 8.76 -2.33 10.16
CA ILE A 159 9.66 -1.23 10.53
C ILE A 159 10.87 -1.76 11.30
N LYS A 160 10.68 -2.70 12.22
CA LYS A 160 11.77 -3.29 13.02
C LYS A 160 12.78 -4.08 12.18
N LYS A 161 12.36 -4.76 11.12
CA LYS A 161 13.16 -5.75 10.38
C LYS A 161 13.66 -5.27 9.02
N SER A 162 12.93 -4.37 8.35
CA SER A 162 13.27 -3.94 7.00
C SER A 162 14.53 -3.08 6.98
N PRO A 163 15.48 -3.36 6.07
CA PRO A 163 16.68 -2.54 5.87
C PRO A 163 16.35 -1.09 5.45
N SER A 164 15.24 -0.88 4.73
CA SER A 164 14.81 0.46 4.31
C SER A 164 14.28 1.32 5.45
N GLN A 165 13.91 0.73 6.58
CA GLN A 165 13.20 1.41 7.68
C GLN A 165 14.13 1.82 8.84
N VAL A 166 15.45 1.93 8.59
CA VAL A 166 16.43 2.29 9.64
C VAL A 166 16.09 3.63 10.31
N VAL A 167 15.76 4.64 9.51
CA VAL A 167 15.44 5.98 10.01
C VAL A 167 14.07 5.98 10.72
N ALA A 168 13.06 5.30 10.17
CA ALA A 168 11.76 5.15 10.81
C ALA A 168 11.86 4.48 12.20
N ARG A 169 12.73 3.45 12.34
CA ARG A 169 13.04 2.82 13.65
C ARG A 169 13.62 3.82 14.64
N ALA A 170 14.52 4.68 14.18
CA ALA A 170 15.10 5.71 15.04
C ALA A 170 14.04 6.74 15.46
N VAL A 171 13.15 7.13 14.56
CA VAL A 171 12.04 8.03 14.89
C VAL A 171 11.13 7.42 15.96
N LEU A 172 10.75 6.14 15.85
CA LEU A 172 9.95 5.47 16.89
C LEU A 172 10.64 5.53 18.27
N LYS A 173 11.97 5.41 18.33
CA LYS A 173 12.72 5.53 19.58
C LYS A 173 12.73 6.97 20.15
N LEU A 174 12.51 7.97 19.32
CA LEU A 174 12.40 9.37 19.78
C LEU A 174 11.06 9.68 20.46
N PHE A 175 10.03 8.84 20.25
CA PHE A 175 8.70 8.94 20.84
C PHE A 175 8.38 7.64 21.62
N PRO A 176 9.09 7.34 22.71
CA PRO A 176 9.05 6.02 23.35
C PRO A 176 7.69 5.67 23.93
N ASN A 177 6.88 6.67 24.26
CA ASN A 177 5.57 6.50 24.89
C ASN A 177 4.40 6.64 23.89
N SER A 178 4.67 6.93 22.60
CA SER A 178 3.66 6.96 21.55
C SER A 178 3.61 5.62 20.81
N LYS A 179 2.42 5.04 20.70
CA LYS A 179 2.23 3.76 19.99
C LYS A 179 2.15 3.99 18.48
N LEU A 180 2.77 3.10 17.70
CA LEU A 180 2.64 3.14 16.23
C LEU A 180 1.19 2.88 15.82
N SER A 181 0.68 3.72 14.93
CA SER A 181 -0.63 3.58 14.28
C SER A 181 -0.46 3.38 12.77
N LEU A 182 -0.85 2.21 12.28
CA LEU A 182 -0.91 1.94 10.85
C LEU A 182 -1.91 2.85 10.14
N ARG A 183 -3.07 3.12 10.78
CA ARG A 183 -4.08 4.01 10.24
C ARG A 183 -3.53 5.44 10.05
N LEU A 184 -2.88 5.99 11.08
CA LEU A 184 -2.26 7.31 10.98
C LEU A 184 -1.11 7.34 9.96
N SER A 185 -0.37 6.23 9.79
CA SER A 185 0.65 6.10 8.75
C SER A 185 0.06 6.08 7.34
N ASN A 186 -1.07 5.38 7.15
CA ASN A 186 -1.80 5.36 5.87
C ASN A 186 -2.36 6.74 5.53
N LEU A 187 -2.94 7.45 6.51
CA LEU A 187 -3.42 8.82 6.31
C LEU A 187 -2.27 9.77 5.96
N GLY A 188 -1.10 9.58 6.57
CA GLY A 188 0.10 10.35 6.26
C GLY A 188 0.62 10.17 4.83
N GLN A 189 0.29 9.05 4.18
CA GLN A 189 0.64 8.82 2.77
C GLN A 189 -0.06 9.81 1.83
N PHE A 190 -1.25 10.27 2.17
CA PHE A 190 -2.08 11.16 1.37
C PHE A 190 -2.05 12.61 1.84
N ASN A 191 -0.97 13.02 2.48
CA ASN A 191 -0.85 14.28 3.23
C ASN A 191 -0.83 15.57 2.39
N SER A 192 -0.81 15.46 1.07
CA SER A 192 -0.93 16.60 0.17
C SER A 192 -2.42 16.82 -0.13
N ASP A 193 -2.96 17.94 0.32
CA ASP A 193 -4.19 18.56 -0.20
C ASP A 193 -5.50 17.77 0.00
N VAL A 194 -5.74 17.24 1.19
CA VAL A 194 -7.13 16.95 1.57
C VAL A 194 -7.84 18.29 1.79
N ASP A 195 -8.57 18.71 0.77
CA ASP A 195 -9.48 19.84 0.83
C ASP A 195 -10.32 19.72 2.10
N SER A 196 -10.43 20.80 2.84
CA SER A 196 -10.88 20.88 4.22
C SER A 196 -12.32 20.39 4.50
N THR A 197 -13.06 20.01 3.48
CA THR A 197 -14.48 19.64 3.61
C THR A 197 -14.74 18.18 3.98
N ASN A 198 -13.76 17.27 3.84
CA ASN A 198 -13.85 15.88 4.28
C ASN A 198 -12.47 15.39 4.75
N ASN A 199 -12.05 15.83 5.92
CA ASN A 199 -10.76 15.43 6.47
C ASN A 199 -10.87 14.04 7.15
N PRO A 200 -10.36 12.96 6.53
CA PRO A 200 -10.49 11.61 7.08
C PRO A 200 -9.71 11.43 8.40
N PHE A 201 -8.87 12.39 8.79
CA PHE A 201 -8.20 12.36 10.08
C PHE A 201 -9.17 12.62 11.23
N GLU A 202 -10.13 13.52 11.05
CA GLU A 202 -11.07 13.93 12.09
C GLU A 202 -12.08 12.84 12.46
N GLU A 203 -12.27 11.86 11.59
CA GLU A 203 -13.09 10.68 11.86
C GLU A 203 -12.46 9.76 12.93
N PHE A 204 -11.12 9.76 13.06
CA PHE A 204 -10.40 8.80 13.90
C PHE A 204 -9.45 9.42 14.91
N PHE A 205 -9.12 10.69 14.74
CA PHE A 205 -8.07 11.35 15.52
C PHE A 205 -8.41 12.80 15.82
N THR A 206 -7.95 13.25 16.99
CA THR A 206 -7.90 14.68 17.38
C THR A 206 -6.44 15.14 17.52
N ASP A 207 -6.23 16.42 17.72
CA ASP A 207 -4.92 17.04 18.05
C ASP A 207 -3.79 16.60 17.12
N ARG A 208 -4.05 16.61 15.81
CA ARG A 208 -3.07 16.22 14.82
C ARG A 208 -1.88 17.17 14.78
N ILE A 209 -0.69 16.61 14.84
CA ILE A 209 0.59 17.28 14.69
C ILE A 209 1.31 16.69 13.48
N ASN A 210 1.54 17.52 12.46
CA ASN A 210 2.30 17.14 11.28
C ASN A 210 3.76 17.62 11.44
N LEU A 211 4.70 16.67 11.52
CA LEU A 211 6.13 16.94 11.66
C LEU A 211 6.83 16.92 10.29
N GLN A 212 6.31 17.69 9.32
CA GLN A 212 6.72 17.66 7.93
C GLN A 212 8.20 17.99 7.72
N LYS A 213 8.74 18.99 8.44
CA LYS A 213 10.17 19.36 8.32
C LYS A 213 11.08 18.23 8.80
N ALA A 214 10.70 17.53 9.88
CA ALA A 214 11.44 16.35 10.32
C ALA A 214 11.27 15.17 9.36
N ALA A 215 10.06 14.98 8.81
CA ALA A 215 9.74 13.92 7.87
C ALA A 215 10.54 14.01 6.56
N ALA A 216 10.93 15.19 6.13
CA ALA A 216 11.79 15.39 4.95
C ALA A 216 13.11 14.61 4.99
N TYR A 217 13.57 14.20 6.17
CA TYR A 217 14.76 13.38 6.37
C TYR A 217 14.48 11.88 6.54
N LEU A 218 13.24 11.39 6.42
CA LEU A 218 12.93 9.96 6.49
C LEU A 218 13.51 9.16 5.32
N GLY A 219 13.46 9.73 4.13
CA GLY A 219 14.01 9.13 2.92
C GLY A 219 15.38 9.66 2.52
N PRO A 220 16.06 9.04 1.55
CA PRO A 220 17.25 9.60 0.93
C PRO A 220 16.87 10.90 0.24
N THR A 221 17.42 11.99 0.74
CA THR A 221 17.24 13.32 0.15
C THR A 221 18.21 13.49 -1.03
N LYS A 222 18.03 14.56 -1.84
CA LYS A 222 18.97 14.98 -2.89
C LYS A 222 20.41 15.21 -2.34
N THR A 223 20.54 15.38 -1.04
CA THR A 223 21.81 15.69 -0.34
C THR A 223 22.69 14.48 -0.02
N LYS A 224 22.31 13.26 -0.42
CA LYS A 224 23.08 12.02 -0.14
C LYS A 224 23.46 11.79 1.33
N LEU A 225 22.64 12.24 2.27
CA LEU A 225 22.89 12.05 3.70
C LEU A 225 22.86 10.56 4.09
N THR A 226 23.79 10.15 4.94
CA THR A 226 23.75 8.82 5.58
C THR A 226 22.55 8.68 6.51
N ASN A 227 22.19 7.45 6.89
CA ASN A 227 21.14 7.23 7.88
C ASN A 227 21.41 7.95 9.20
N GLN A 228 22.67 7.97 9.68
CA GLN A 228 23.07 8.66 10.90
C GLN A 228 22.86 10.18 10.78
N GLN A 229 23.29 10.78 9.68
CA GLN A 229 23.11 12.21 9.42
C GLN A 229 21.62 12.57 9.33
N ARG A 230 20.79 11.74 8.67
CA ARG A 230 19.34 11.96 8.61
C ARG A 230 18.71 11.90 9.99
N ILE A 231 19.07 10.91 10.82
CA ILE A 231 18.58 10.80 12.20
C ILE A 231 18.99 12.01 13.04
N ALA A 232 20.23 12.49 12.89
CA ALA A 232 20.71 13.71 13.56
C ALA A 232 19.90 14.94 13.15
N LYS A 233 19.64 15.10 11.84
CA LYS A 233 18.79 16.18 11.32
C LYS A 233 17.37 16.13 11.85
N ILE A 234 16.75 14.94 11.90
CA ILE A 234 15.42 14.77 12.50
C ILE A 234 15.43 15.23 13.96
N LYS A 235 16.40 14.80 14.76
CA LYS A 235 16.52 15.23 16.17
C LYS A 235 16.65 16.74 16.31
N GLN A 236 17.51 17.35 15.50
CA GLN A 236 17.74 18.80 15.49
C GLN A 236 16.46 19.54 15.11
N THR A 237 15.77 19.12 14.05
CA THR A 237 14.54 19.73 13.57
C THR A 237 13.42 19.61 14.62
N LEU A 238 13.25 18.44 15.23
CA LEU A 238 12.27 18.26 16.31
C LEU A 238 12.56 19.19 17.49
N ALA A 239 13.82 19.34 17.88
CA ALA A 239 14.19 20.25 18.98
C ALA A 239 13.91 21.72 18.64
N SER A 240 14.25 22.17 17.42
CA SER A 240 14.00 23.55 16.97
C SER A 240 12.50 23.86 16.84
N GLU A 241 11.66 22.86 16.60
CA GLU A 241 10.20 22.98 16.58
C GLU A 241 9.57 22.82 17.99
N GLY A 242 10.40 22.80 19.04
CA GLY A 242 9.93 22.69 20.42
C GLY A 242 9.56 21.28 20.87
N TYR A 243 9.81 20.24 20.06
CA TYR A 243 9.64 18.83 20.45
C TYR A 243 10.91 18.33 21.14
N THR A 244 11.21 18.92 22.32
CA THR A 244 12.32 18.49 23.19
C THR A 244 12.16 17.02 23.62
N THR A 245 13.21 16.43 24.18
CA THR A 245 13.16 15.05 24.71
C THR A 245 12.08 14.91 25.78
N SER A 246 11.97 15.88 26.68
CA SER A 246 10.93 15.88 27.73
C SER A 246 9.52 15.89 27.14
N LYS A 247 9.27 16.80 26.16
CA LYS A 247 7.95 16.88 25.49
C LYS A 247 7.61 15.59 24.75
N ARG A 248 8.55 15.00 24.03
CA ARG A 248 8.32 13.72 23.34
C ARG A 248 8.03 12.56 24.30
N ASN A 249 8.70 12.53 25.45
CA ASN A 249 8.45 11.53 26.49
C ASN A 249 7.08 11.71 27.16
N ALA A 250 6.54 12.94 27.19
CA ALA A 250 5.21 13.23 27.74
C ALA A 250 4.07 12.82 26.79
N MET A 251 4.34 12.46 25.54
CA MET A 251 3.31 12.18 24.49
C MET A 251 2.71 10.77 24.58
N ARG A 252 2.41 10.29 25.78
CA ARG A 252 1.86 8.93 26.02
C ARG A 252 0.43 8.74 25.49
N ASN A 253 -0.33 9.81 25.34
CA ASN A 253 -1.71 9.78 24.83
C ASN A 253 -1.77 9.98 23.31
N TYR A 254 -0.61 10.14 22.64
CA TYR A 254 -0.52 10.25 21.20
C TYR A 254 -0.14 8.91 20.59
N VAL A 255 -0.67 8.63 19.41
CA VAL A 255 -0.16 7.63 18.49
C VAL A 255 0.74 8.30 17.46
N ILE A 256 1.68 7.53 16.90
CA ILE A 256 2.58 8.02 15.86
C ILE A 256 2.31 7.27 14.56
N GLY A 257 2.14 8.02 13.46
CA GLY A 257 2.12 7.52 12.09
C GLY A 257 3.44 7.85 11.41
N ILE A 258 4.05 6.87 10.74
CA ILE A 258 5.27 7.07 9.96
C ILE A 258 5.05 6.47 8.58
N TYR A 259 5.26 7.25 7.53
CA TYR A 259 5.26 6.77 6.16
C TYR A 259 6.60 7.08 5.50
N ALA A 260 7.35 6.03 5.16
CA ALA A 260 8.67 6.13 4.53
C ALA A 260 8.72 5.24 3.28
N PRO A 261 8.13 5.70 2.15
CA PRO A 261 8.05 4.96 0.90
C PRO A 261 9.42 4.85 0.19
N ASN A 262 9.43 4.08 -0.88
CA ASN A 262 10.57 3.97 -1.76
C ASN A 262 10.85 5.33 -2.45
N PRO A 263 12.03 5.91 -2.28
CA PRO A 263 12.38 7.19 -2.90
C PRO A 263 12.41 7.15 -4.43
N ASN A 264 12.65 5.97 -5.01
CA ASN A 264 12.65 5.78 -6.47
C ASN A 264 11.25 5.59 -7.06
N MET A 265 10.25 5.38 -6.21
CA MET A 265 8.84 5.31 -6.59
C MET A 265 8.07 6.55 -6.12
N ALA A 266 8.75 7.50 -5.54
CA ALA A 266 8.17 8.78 -5.20
C ALA A 266 7.79 9.51 -6.50
N TRP A 267 6.57 9.28 -6.97
CA TRP A 267 5.84 10.28 -7.71
C TRP A 267 5.87 11.52 -6.82
N GLU A 268 6.00 12.69 -7.37
CA GLU A 268 6.15 13.95 -6.60
C GLU A 268 5.05 14.15 -5.53
N GLU A 269 4.00 13.33 -5.55
CA GLU A 269 2.85 13.31 -4.66
C GLU A 269 3.01 12.44 -3.38
N PHE A 270 4.00 11.52 -3.31
CA PHE A 270 4.20 10.69 -2.12
C PHE A 270 5.17 11.34 -1.14
N VAL A 271 4.61 12.06 -0.19
CA VAL A 271 5.39 12.77 0.83
C VAL A 271 5.72 11.81 1.98
N TRP A 272 6.99 11.72 2.35
CA TRP A 272 7.37 11.12 3.63
C TRP A 272 6.66 11.85 4.76
N SER A 273 6.11 11.10 5.71
CA SER A 273 5.38 11.73 6.79
C SER A 273 5.70 11.16 8.16
N ILE A 274 5.70 12.05 9.15
CA ILE A 274 5.66 11.77 10.58
C ILE A 274 4.50 12.56 11.14
N ASN A 275 3.48 11.87 11.64
CA ASN A 275 2.31 12.49 12.26
C ASN A 275 2.14 11.97 13.67
N LEU A 276 1.70 12.83 14.56
CA LEU A 276 1.20 12.49 15.88
C LEU A 276 -0.26 12.89 15.96
N ALA A 277 -1.07 12.10 16.65
CA ALA A 277 -2.47 12.45 16.89
C ALA A 277 -3.00 11.70 18.12
N LYS A 278 -4.06 12.19 18.73
CA LYS A 278 -4.79 11.48 19.76
C LYS A 278 -5.88 10.64 19.11
N PRO A 279 -6.00 9.34 19.41
CA PRO A 279 -7.16 8.55 19.02
C PRO A 279 -8.44 9.13 19.65
N LEU A 280 -9.55 9.08 18.89
CA LEU A 280 -10.90 9.33 19.40
C LEU A 280 -11.33 8.24 20.36
#